data_53d85b353aac38e35eb15f5639df4c2b
#
_entry.id   53d85b353aac38e35eb15f5639df4c2b
#
_cell.length_a   1.000
_cell.length_b   1.000
_cell.length_c   1.000
_cell.angle_alpha   90.00
_cell.angle_beta   90.00
_cell.angle_gamma   90.00
#
_symmetry.space_group_name_H-M   'P 1'
#
loop_
_entity.id
_entity.type
_entity.pdbx_description
1 polymer ?
#
loop_
_entity_poly.entity_id
_entity_poly.type
_entity_poly.pdbx_seq_one_letter_code
_entity_poly.pdbx_strand_id
1 'polypeptide(L)'
;MLKERSDIDTAATTRLEGNLRVARGEMVSQIVMAYSMAVTVNDANDVAAYRINVDNDPLFPKMVGDKRLRIESTAVNAEALLPGGPFDLWSAGENARFVKDLVGAFAATARLPKMLNRSAILETLLQGCEGGEFVLRVTRADQSTRTFWKSRPDDTAVQDSSLEVVLSDAATLTEIDPQLMAPGKLPTLWEKEPITLPDLGVYFSGKHFVAVDKGGYTENLLIPAATPQAIADATASAVKSGRVWLVNGMISVLSEDVPPGFVNESAQLFSPPPPVASVDVLPAQLAAAWPGDESNAHLLHAALSSIAGKPLPWSRVAHALDEAFRLGLIERTLDSGAWPCDLGGASAVKVRVRKSEAKQSPPSKHYGSKVASAELQIHEVQDFADNIDALREATAGQLLRIRVTLEIGEQGQVDQAVVDKVNGILGQIRAGWKAE
;
A
#
# COMPACT_ATOMS: atom_id res chain seq x y z
N MET A 1 -22.45 -17.31 -19.91
CA MET A 1 -23.19 -16.25 -19.19
C MET A 1 -24.36 -15.67 -20.01
N LEU A 2 -24.22 -15.26 -21.27
CA LEU A 2 -25.32 -14.74 -22.09
C LEU A 2 -26.34 -15.79 -22.53
N LYS A 3 -25.96 -17.08 -22.63
CA LYS A 3 -26.86 -18.20 -23.03
C LYS A 3 -27.71 -18.74 -21.88
N GLU A 4 -27.44 -18.41 -20.64
CA GLU A 4 -28.14 -19.00 -19.48
C GLU A 4 -29.28 -18.11 -18.91
N ARG A 5 -29.52 -16.97 -19.49
CA ARG A 5 -30.64 -16.08 -19.07
C ARG A 5 -31.66 -16.00 -20.20
N SER A 6 -32.71 -16.78 -20.08
CA SER A 6 -33.84 -16.81 -21.02
C SER A 6 -34.67 -15.51 -21.04
N ASP A 7 -34.39 -14.60 -20.14
CA ASP A 7 -35.18 -13.37 -19.90
C ASP A 7 -34.54 -12.10 -20.45
N ILE A 8 -33.38 -12.21 -21.14
CA ILE A 8 -32.72 -11.05 -21.74
C ILE A 8 -33.40 -10.74 -23.07
N ASP A 9 -33.90 -9.51 -23.18
CA ASP A 9 -34.45 -8.98 -24.43
C ASP A 9 -33.52 -9.25 -25.61
N THR A 10 -34.09 -9.83 -26.70
CA THR A 10 -33.35 -10.19 -27.91
C THR A 10 -32.59 -9.00 -28.50
N ALA A 11 -33.15 -7.77 -28.40
CA ALA A 11 -32.49 -6.55 -28.84
C ALA A 11 -31.24 -6.21 -27.99
N ALA A 12 -31.29 -6.44 -26.68
CA ALA A 12 -30.16 -6.24 -25.78
C ALA A 12 -29.06 -7.27 -26.05
N THR A 13 -29.43 -8.53 -26.31
CA THR A 13 -28.48 -9.60 -26.65
C THR A 13 -27.77 -9.29 -27.96
N THR A 14 -28.50 -8.90 -29.01
CA THR A 14 -27.92 -8.54 -30.32
C THR A 14 -26.95 -7.34 -30.18
N ARG A 15 -27.32 -6.34 -29.37
CA ARG A 15 -26.43 -5.19 -29.13
C ARG A 15 -25.17 -5.59 -28.38
N LEU A 16 -25.27 -6.46 -27.37
CA LEU A 16 -24.11 -6.96 -26.62
C LEU A 16 -23.19 -7.81 -27.49
N GLU A 17 -23.73 -8.66 -28.35
CA GLU A 17 -22.97 -9.43 -29.31
C GLU A 17 -22.27 -8.52 -30.34
N GLY A 18 -22.95 -7.48 -30.80
CA GLY A 18 -22.38 -6.43 -31.65
C GLY A 18 -21.21 -5.74 -30.99
N ASN A 19 -21.37 -5.27 -29.76
CA ASN A 19 -20.32 -4.63 -28.99
C ASN A 19 -19.14 -5.57 -28.71
N LEU A 20 -19.41 -6.84 -28.41
CA LEU A 20 -18.36 -7.85 -28.22
C LEU A 20 -17.54 -8.08 -29.49
N ARG A 21 -18.21 -8.12 -30.65
CA ARG A 21 -17.53 -8.26 -31.94
C ARG A 21 -16.66 -7.03 -32.27
N VAL A 22 -17.14 -5.82 -32.01
CA VAL A 22 -16.37 -4.57 -32.17
C VAL A 22 -15.16 -4.57 -31.23
N ALA A 23 -15.35 -4.86 -29.94
CA ALA A 23 -14.25 -4.90 -28.97
C ALA A 23 -13.19 -5.95 -29.31
N ARG A 24 -13.60 -7.13 -29.83
CA ARG A 24 -12.65 -8.13 -30.35
C ARG A 24 -11.88 -7.64 -31.55
N GLY A 25 -12.55 -6.95 -32.49
CA GLY A 25 -11.89 -6.35 -33.66
C GLY A 25 -10.89 -5.29 -33.24
N GLU A 26 -11.24 -4.41 -32.33
CA GLU A 26 -10.34 -3.40 -31.77
C GLU A 26 -9.13 -4.04 -31.07
N MET A 27 -9.35 -5.10 -30.28
CA MET A 27 -8.28 -5.83 -29.61
C MET A 27 -7.31 -6.43 -30.64
N VAL A 28 -7.81 -7.10 -31.68
CA VAL A 28 -6.98 -7.67 -32.75
C VAL A 28 -6.20 -6.57 -33.47
N SER A 29 -6.83 -5.46 -33.78
CA SER A 29 -6.19 -4.31 -34.43
C SER A 29 -5.06 -3.75 -33.56
N GLN A 30 -5.28 -3.59 -32.26
CA GLN A 30 -4.25 -3.18 -31.29
C GLN A 30 -3.09 -4.18 -31.22
N ILE A 31 -3.38 -5.48 -31.24
CA ILE A 31 -2.35 -6.53 -31.30
C ILE A 31 -1.50 -6.39 -32.57
N VAL A 32 -2.13 -6.24 -33.73
CA VAL A 32 -1.42 -6.07 -35.01
C VAL A 32 -0.60 -4.77 -35.02
N MET A 33 -1.12 -3.69 -34.45
CA MET A 33 -0.36 -2.43 -34.30
C MET A 33 0.85 -2.61 -33.37
N ALA A 34 0.70 -3.35 -32.28
CA ALA A 34 1.78 -3.64 -31.35
C ALA A 34 2.82 -4.63 -31.94
N TYR A 35 2.34 -5.60 -32.71
CA TYR A 35 3.12 -6.70 -33.28
C TYR A 35 3.05 -6.66 -34.82
N SER A 36 3.53 -5.59 -35.40
CA SER A 36 3.44 -5.36 -36.85
C SER A 36 4.39 -6.21 -37.71
N MET A 37 5.19 -7.07 -37.09
CA MET A 37 6.09 -7.98 -37.80
C MET A 37 5.91 -9.41 -37.33
N ALA A 38 5.72 -10.32 -38.28
CA ALA A 38 5.79 -11.74 -38.06
C ALA A 38 7.20 -12.25 -38.44
N VAL A 39 7.83 -12.99 -37.54
CA VAL A 39 9.13 -13.59 -37.78
C VAL A 39 8.97 -15.10 -37.86
N THR A 40 9.43 -15.71 -38.93
CA THR A 40 9.45 -17.15 -39.11
C THR A 40 10.87 -17.68 -39.03
N VAL A 41 11.05 -18.82 -38.42
CA VAL A 41 12.31 -19.55 -38.40
C VAL A 41 12.07 -20.91 -39.03
N ASN A 42 12.83 -21.24 -40.08
CA ASN A 42 12.76 -22.57 -40.70
C ASN A 42 13.65 -23.58 -39.97
N ASP A 43 13.57 -24.86 -40.38
CA ASP A 43 14.34 -25.94 -39.78
C ASP A 43 15.87 -25.77 -39.94
N ALA A 44 16.32 -24.92 -40.87
CA ALA A 44 17.71 -24.56 -41.12
C ALA A 44 18.15 -23.32 -40.27
N ASN A 45 17.31 -22.84 -39.36
CA ASN A 45 17.50 -21.61 -38.59
C ASN A 45 17.52 -20.30 -39.42
N ASP A 46 17.07 -20.33 -40.68
CA ASP A 46 16.92 -19.12 -41.44
C ASP A 46 15.74 -18.30 -40.94
N VAL A 47 15.98 -17.00 -40.78
CA VAL A 47 14.98 -16.06 -40.25
C VAL A 47 14.42 -15.25 -41.40
N ALA A 48 13.11 -15.26 -41.56
CA ALA A 48 12.38 -14.37 -42.46
C ALA A 48 11.41 -13.50 -41.65
N ALA A 49 11.42 -12.22 -41.90
CA ALA A 49 10.54 -11.25 -41.27
C ALA A 49 9.51 -10.72 -42.26
N TYR A 50 8.23 -10.76 -41.86
CA TYR A 50 7.13 -10.27 -42.68
C TYR A 50 6.39 -9.17 -41.94
N ARG A 51 6.14 -8.06 -42.62
CA ARG A 51 5.36 -6.97 -42.03
C ARG A 51 3.86 -7.28 -42.18
N ILE A 52 3.14 -7.26 -41.08
CA ILE A 52 1.69 -7.36 -41.04
C ILE A 52 1.13 -5.95 -40.99
N ASN A 53 0.37 -5.56 -42.02
CA ASN A 53 -0.15 -4.19 -42.14
C ASN A 53 -1.61 -4.08 -41.68
N VAL A 54 -2.34 -5.20 -41.68
CA VAL A 54 -3.77 -5.28 -41.34
C VAL A 54 -4.07 -6.57 -40.63
N ASP A 55 -5.08 -6.57 -39.79
CA ASP A 55 -5.56 -7.69 -38.96
C ASP A 55 -6.09 -8.89 -39.77
N ASN A 56 -6.38 -8.69 -41.03
CA ASN A 56 -6.83 -9.75 -41.97
C ASN A 56 -5.81 -10.03 -43.08
N ASP A 57 -4.53 -9.75 -42.85
CA ASP A 57 -3.47 -10.03 -43.80
C ASP A 57 -3.51 -11.54 -44.22
N PRO A 58 -3.65 -11.88 -45.52
CA PRO A 58 -3.79 -13.24 -45.97
C PRO A 58 -2.56 -14.12 -45.71
N LEU A 59 -1.38 -13.52 -45.46
CA LEU A 59 -0.18 -14.25 -45.10
C LEU A 59 -0.24 -14.79 -43.67
N PHE A 60 -0.94 -14.13 -42.78
CA PHE A 60 -1.02 -14.52 -41.37
C PHE A 60 -1.63 -15.92 -41.15
N PRO A 61 -2.84 -16.24 -41.67
CA PRO A 61 -3.43 -17.57 -41.54
C PRO A 61 -2.58 -18.67 -42.18
N LYS A 62 -1.94 -18.36 -43.33
CA LYS A 62 -1.06 -19.28 -44.01
C LYS A 62 0.17 -19.62 -43.20
N MET A 63 0.80 -18.61 -42.60
CA MET A 63 1.99 -18.79 -41.75
C MET A 63 1.67 -19.54 -40.45
N VAL A 64 0.52 -19.28 -39.86
CA VAL A 64 0.01 -20.03 -38.69
C VAL A 64 -0.28 -21.46 -39.05
N GLY A 65 -0.94 -21.70 -40.21
CA GLY A 65 -1.26 -23.04 -40.71
C GLY A 65 0.00 -23.86 -41.02
N ASP A 66 1.02 -23.24 -41.57
CA ASP A 66 2.30 -23.88 -41.92
C ASP A 66 3.21 -24.12 -40.69
N LYS A 67 2.76 -23.72 -39.46
CA LYS A 67 3.54 -23.77 -38.22
C LYS A 67 4.90 -23.04 -38.28
N ARG A 68 5.05 -22.17 -39.25
CA ARG A 68 6.27 -21.36 -39.44
C ARG A 68 6.29 -20.12 -38.61
N LEU A 69 5.12 -19.71 -38.12
CA LEU A 69 4.98 -18.52 -37.28
C LEU A 69 5.08 -18.93 -35.81
N ARG A 70 6.12 -18.48 -35.15
CA ARG A 70 6.19 -18.48 -33.69
C ARG A 70 5.68 -17.16 -33.19
N ILE A 71 4.36 -17.01 -33.12
CA ILE A 71 3.75 -15.98 -32.28
C ILE A 71 3.57 -16.65 -30.92
N GLU A 72 4.41 -16.34 -29.98
CA GLU A 72 4.10 -16.65 -28.60
C GLU A 72 3.05 -15.63 -28.16
N SER A 73 1.81 -16.10 -28.05
CA SER A 73 0.66 -15.33 -27.58
C SER A 73 0.73 -15.04 -26.09
N THR A 74 1.71 -15.62 -25.39
CA THR A 74 1.96 -15.41 -23.97
C THR A 74 3.13 -14.44 -23.81
N ALA A 75 2.90 -13.39 -23.03
CA ALA A 75 4.00 -12.55 -22.57
C ALA A 75 5.07 -13.43 -21.91
N VAL A 76 6.34 -13.21 -22.25
CA VAL A 76 7.44 -13.88 -21.57
C VAL A 76 7.35 -13.49 -20.09
N ASN A 77 7.22 -14.49 -19.22
CA ASN A 77 7.26 -14.26 -17.77
C ASN A 77 8.71 -14.25 -17.26
N ALA A 78 8.92 -13.72 -16.07
CA ALA A 78 10.25 -13.58 -15.50
C ALA A 78 10.91 -14.96 -15.25
N GLU A 79 10.14 -15.95 -14.83
CA GLU A 79 10.61 -17.35 -14.63
C GLU A 79 11.23 -17.93 -15.89
N ALA A 80 10.65 -17.64 -17.07
CA ALA A 80 11.17 -18.12 -18.34
C ALA A 80 12.56 -17.54 -18.70
N LEU A 81 12.94 -16.41 -18.05
CA LEU A 81 14.24 -15.76 -18.25
C LEU A 81 15.30 -16.26 -17.26
N LEU A 82 14.93 -17.11 -16.29
CA LEU A 82 15.84 -17.66 -15.27
C LEU A 82 16.47 -18.99 -15.70
N PRO A 83 17.48 -19.50 -14.96
CA PRO A 83 18.07 -20.81 -15.21
C PRO A 83 17.03 -21.92 -15.19
N GLY A 84 17.13 -22.84 -16.14
CA GLY A 84 16.14 -23.93 -16.31
C GLY A 84 14.87 -23.50 -17.06
N GLY A 85 14.72 -22.23 -17.41
CA GLY A 85 13.65 -21.74 -18.26
C GLY A 85 13.79 -22.23 -19.71
N PRO A 86 12.73 -22.09 -20.54
CA PRO A 86 12.65 -22.66 -21.89
C PRO A 86 13.64 -22.04 -22.89
N PHE A 87 14.25 -20.91 -22.55
CA PHE A 87 15.11 -20.15 -23.46
C PHE A 87 16.61 -20.49 -23.36
N ASP A 88 17.01 -21.22 -22.33
CA ASP A 88 18.41 -21.63 -22.10
C ASP A 88 19.38 -20.42 -22.18
N LEU A 89 19.08 -19.40 -21.39
CA LEU A 89 19.80 -18.12 -21.41
C LEU A 89 21.04 -18.12 -20.52
N TRP A 90 21.21 -19.07 -19.62
CA TRP A 90 22.22 -19.09 -18.57
C TRP A 90 23.23 -20.19 -18.82
N SER A 91 24.48 -19.92 -18.54
CA SER A 91 25.52 -20.94 -18.52
C SER A 91 25.46 -21.78 -17.24
N ALA A 92 25.97 -23.01 -17.30
CA ALA A 92 25.99 -23.87 -16.12
C ALA A 92 26.85 -23.24 -15.00
N GLY A 93 26.24 -23.09 -13.80
CA GLY A 93 26.88 -22.49 -12.64
C GLY A 93 26.92 -20.95 -12.63
N GLU A 94 26.30 -20.29 -13.59
CA GLU A 94 26.18 -18.85 -13.63
C GLU A 94 25.07 -18.42 -12.65
N ASN A 95 25.38 -17.51 -11.70
CA ASN A 95 24.46 -17.02 -10.68
C ASN A 95 24.09 -15.55 -10.86
N ALA A 96 24.75 -14.84 -11.76
CA ALA A 96 24.49 -13.45 -12.10
C ALA A 96 24.69 -13.22 -13.60
N ARG A 97 23.84 -12.39 -14.20
CA ARG A 97 23.92 -12.05 -15.62
C ARG A 97 23.46 -10.63 -15.89
N PHE A 98 24.18 -9.91 -16.74
CA PHE A 98 23.81 -8.54 -17.08
C PHE A 98 22.47 -8.50 -17.80
N VAL A 99 21.64 -7.53 -17.40
CA VAL A 99 20.33 -7.29 -18.01
C VAL A 99 20.48 -6.99 -19.51
N LYS A 100 21.51 -6.22 -19.91
CA LYS A 100 21.82 -5.95 -21.33
C LYS A 100 22.06 -7.22 -22.14
N ASP A 101 22.70 -8.24 -21.54
CA ASP A 101 23.01 -9.49 -22.23
C ASP A 101 21.75 -10.35 -22.38
N LEU A 102 20.88 -10.39 -21.35
CA LEU A 102 19.59 -11.05 -21.42
C LEU A 102 18.70 -10.41 -22.48
N VAL A 103 18.57 -9.08 -22.47
CA VAL A 103 17.82 -8.33 -23.47
C VAL A 103 18.41 -8.54 -24.87
N GLY A 104 19.75 -8.46 -24.98
CA GLY A 104 20.48 -8.60 -26.24
C GLY A 104 20.34 -10.01 -26.84
N ALA A 105 20.22 -11.05 -26.02
CA ALA A 105 20.07 -12.43 -26.48
C ALA A 105 18.81 -12.58 -27.37
N PHE A 106 17.69 -11.95 -27.02
CA PHE A 106 16.45 -11.98 -27.80
C PHE A 106 16.60 -11.28 -29.15
N ALA A 107 17.46 -10.26 -29.24
CA ALA A 107 17.76 -9.60 -30.50
C ALA A 107 18.71 -10.42 -31.38
N ALA A 108 19.73 -11.03 -30.77
CA ALA A 108 20.83 -11.70 -31.49
C ALA A 108 20.53 -13.15 -31.88
N THR A 109 19.77 -13.89 -31.06
CA THR A 109 19.57 -15.33 -31.23
C THR A 109 18.32 -15.63 -32.07
N ALA A 110 18.47 -16.28 -33.21
CA ALA A 110 17.35 -16.57 -34.12
C ALA A 110 16.29 -17.48 -33.53
N ARG A 111 16.67 -18.43 -32.65
CA ARG A 111 15.76 -19.40 -32.01
C ARG A 111 14.83 -18.75 -30.96
N LEU A 112 15.18 -17.56 -30.46
CA LEU A 112 14.41 -16.89 -29.44
C LEU A 112 13.28 -16.05 -30.05
N PRO A 113 12.14 -15.90 -29.36
CA PRO A 113 11.04 -15.02 -29.79
C PRO A 113 11.55 -13.60 -30.06
N LYS A 114 11.14 -13.02 -31.17
CA LYS A 114 11.53 -11.64 -31.49
C LYS A 114 10.56 -10.68 -30.86
N MET A 115 11.04 -9.95 -29.88
CA MET A 115 10.26 -8.90 -29.19
C MET A 115 10.20 -7.66 -30.06
N LEU A 116 8.99 -7.26 -30.48
CA LEU A 116 8.77 -6.05 -31.26
C LEU A 116 8.93 -4.79 -30.41
N ASN A 117 8.53 -4.88 -29.15
CA ASN A 117 8.85 -3.86 -28.16
C ASN A 117 10.23 -4.14 -27.57
N ARG A 118 11.19 -3.26 -27.85
CA ARG A 118 12.57 -3.38 -27.34
C ARG A 118 12.66 -3.41 -25.80
N SER A 119 11.65 -2.83 -25.14
CA SER A 119 11.58 -2.79 -23.67
C SER A 119 10.89 -4.01 -23.04
N ALA A 120 10.29 -4.92 -23.84
CA ALA A 120 9.48 -6.02 -23.31
C ALA A 120 10.24 -6.91 -22.33
N ILE A 121 11.46 -7.35 -22.70
CA ILE A 121 12.29 -8.20 -21.83
C ILE A 121 12.77 -7.42 -20.61
N LEU A 122 13.19 -6.18 -20.77
CA LEU A 122 13.57 -5.33 -19.65
C LEU A 122 12.39 -5.16 -18.68
N GLU A 123 11.21 -4.85 -19.17
CA GLU A 123 10.03 -4.69 -18.35
C GLU A 123 9.65 -5.99 -17.60
N THR A 124 9.77 -7.14 -18.26
CA THR A 124 9.60 -8.45 -17.62
C THR A 124 10.60 -8.68 -16.48
N LEU A 125 11.87 -8.29 -16.67
CA LEU A 125 12.88 -8.39 -15.62
C LEU A 125 12.59 -7.45 -14.46
N LEU A 126 12.12 -6.22 -14.73
CA LEU A 126 11.73 -5.29 -13.67
C LEU A 126 10.55 -5.83 -12.86
N GLN A 127 9.54 -6.39 -13.53
CA GLN A 127 8.38 -7.03 -12.88
C GLN A 127 8.77 -8.27 -12.07
N GLY A 128 9.70 -9.10 -12.56
CA GLY A 128 10.22 -10.24 -11.81
C GLY A 128 10.94 -9.82 -10.51
N CYS A 129 11.70 -8.73 -10.56
CA CYS A 129 12.31 -8.14 -9.38
C CYS A 129 11.25 -7.62 -8.38
N GLU A 130 10.22 -6.92 -8.87
CA GLU A 130 9.08 -6.47 -8.06
C GLU A 130 8.31 -7.66 -7.46
N GLY A 131 8.18 -8.76 -8.20
CA GLY A 131 7.63 -10.04 -7.72
C GLY A 131 8.48 -10.72 -6.66
N GLY A 132 9.79 -10.43 -6.64
CA GLY A 132 10.76 -11.03 -5.72
C GLY A 132 11.33 -12.35 -6.21
N GLU A 133 11.26 -12.66 -7.51
CA GLU A 133 11.76 -13.89 -8.11
C GLU A 133 13.30 -13.93 -8.15
N PHE A 134 13.92 -12.79 -8.24
CA PHE A 134 15.37 -12.57 -8.20
C PHE A 134 15.70 -11.16 -7.71
N VAL A 135 16.99 -10.89 -7.58
CA VAL A 135 17.53 -9.58 -7.18
C VAL A 135 18.11 -8.87 -8.40
N LEU A 136 17.85 -7.59 -8.55
CA LEU A 136 18.61 -6.73 -9.45
C LEU A 136 19.73 -6.04 -8.67
N ARG A 137 20.92 -5.98 -9.25
CA ARG A 137 22.10 -5.38 -8.64
C ARG A 137 22.79 -4.43 -9.60
N VAL A 138 23.18 -3.27 -9.10
CA VAL A 138 24.06 -2.31 -9.78
C VAL A 138 25.38 -2.24 -9.01
N THR A 139 26.50 -2.35 -9.70
CA THR A 139 27.82 -2.18 -9.11
C THR A 139 28.40 -0.83 -9.55
N ARG A 140 28.63 0.06 -8.58
CA ARG A 140 29.17 1.39 -8.82
C ARG A 140 30.68 1.35 -9.07
N ALA A 141 31.22 2.46 -9.54
CA ALA A 141 32.66 2.57 -9.83
C ALA A 141 33.56 2.37 -8.61
N ASP A 142 33.06 2.67 -7.41
CA ASP A 142 33.75 2.45 -6.12
C ASP A 142 33.59 1.01 -5.60
N GLN A 143 33.06 0.10 -6.40
CA GLN A 143 32.75 -1.29 -6.06
C GLN A 143 31.61 -1.44 -5.03
N SER A 144 30.97 -0.36 -4.60
CA SER A 144 29.76 -0.49 -3.80
C SER A 144 28.62 -1.04 -4.66
N THR A 145 27.77 -1.85 -4.04
CA THR A 145 26.64 -2.46 -4.73
C THR A 145 25.33 -1.88 -4.19
N ARG A 146 24.40 -1.69 -5.08
CA ARG A 146 23.02 -1.33 -4.77
C ARG A 146 22.10 -2.43 -5.28
N THR A 147 21.23 -2.93 -4.43
CA THR A 147 20.37 -4.07 -4.74
C THR A 147 18.89 -3.67 -4.68
N PHE A 148 18.11 -4.32 -5.52
CA PHE A 148 16.65 -4.16 -5.57
C PHE A 148 16.00 -5.53 -5.50
N TRP A 149 15.04 -5.67 -4.60
CA TRP A 149 14.26 -6.88 -4.42
C TRP A 149 12.86 -6.52 -3.89
N LYS A 150 11.82 -7.05 -4.50
CA LYS A 150 10.42 -6.65 -4.27
C LYS A 150 10.20 -5.14 -4.38
N SER A 151 11.02 -4.49 -5.16
CA SER A 151 10.97 -3.06 -5.44
C SER A 151 11.45 -2.79 -6.86
N ARG A 152 10.93 -1.72 -7.47
CA ARG A 152 11.35 -1.32 -8.81
C ARG A 152 12.62 -0.47 -8.73
N PRO A 153 13.66 -0.79 -9.51
CA PRO A 153 14.81 0.09 -9.67
C PRO A 153 14.40 1.47 -10.21
N ASP A 154 15.10 2.50 -9.79
CA ASP A 154 14.94 3.84 -10.37
C ASP A 154 15.52 3.92 -11.79
N ASP A 155 15.14 4.95 -12.54
CA ASP A 155 15.55 5.12 -13.93
C ASP A 155 17.08 5.18 -14.12
N THR A 156 17.81 5.68 -13.11
CA THR A 156 19.27 5.74 -13.15
C THR A 156 19.85 4.33 -13.07
N ALA A 157 19.33 3.50 -12.20
CA ALA A 157 19.75 2.10 -12.07
C ALA A 157 19.38 1.27 -13.32
N VAL A 158 18.18 1.52 -13.88
CA VAL A 158 17.74 0.83 -15.12
C VAL A 158 18.62 1.15 -16.32
N GLN A 159 19.16 2.36 -16.39
CA GLN A 159 20.06 2.79 -17.48
C GLN A 159 21.51 2.41 -17.25
N ASP A 160 21.86 1.93 -16.06
CA ASP A 160 23.24 1.55 -15.75
C ASP A 160 23.65 0.27 -16.48
N SER A 161 24.76 0.32 -17.18
CA SER A 161 25.29 -0.80 -17.95
C SER A 161 25.77 -1.97 -17.07
N SER A 162 25.99 -1.74 -15.78
CA SER A 162 26.35 -2.75 -14.78
C SER A 162 25.14 -3.45 -14.16
N LEU A 163 23.90 -3.05 -14.52
CA LEU A 163 22.70 -3.70 -14.00
C LEU A 163 22.67 -5.19 -14.38
N GLU A 164 22.55 -6.04 -13.38
CA GLU A 164 22.53 -7.48 -13.53
C GLU A 164 21.40 -8.15 -12.73
N VAL A 165 20.91 -9.25 -13.25
CA VAL A 165 20.05 -10.20 -12.53
C VAL A 165 20.95 -11.09 -11.69
N VAL A 166 20.66 -11.21 -10.41
CA VAL A 166 21.36 -12.11 -9.48
C VAL A 166 20.33 -13.06 -8.88
N LEU A 167 20.64 -14.36 -8.92
CA LEU A 167 19.74 -15.36 -8.34
C LEU A 167 19.66 -15.19 -6.82
N SER A 168 18.47 -15.43 -6.25
CA SER A 168 18.19 -15.18 -4.83
C SER A 168 19.12 -15.94 -3.87
N ASP A 169 19.62 -17.11 -4.26
CA ASP A 169 20.57 -17.93 -3.46
C ASP A 169 22.00 -17.37 -3.46
N ALA A 170 22.36 -16.57 -4.46
CA ALA A 170 23.67 -15.94 -4.58
C ALA A 170 23.65 -14.43 -4.22
N ALA A 171 22.47 -13.87 -4.02
CA ALA A 171 22.30 -12.45 -3.76
C ALA A 171 22.45 -12.11 -2.28
N THR A 172 23.04 -10.94 -2.01
CA THR A 172 23.01 -10.31 -0.68
C THR A 172 22.47 -8.90 -0.83
N LEU A 173 21.34 -8.63 -0.20
CA LEU A 173 20.70 -7.31 -0.23
C LEU A 173 21.54 -6.30 0.56
N THR A 174 21.82 -5.18 -0.06
CA THR A 174 22.46 -4.01 0.58
C THR A 174 21.45 -2.93 0.93
N GLU A 175 20.27 -3.00 0.34
CA GLU A 175 19.12 -2.15 0.61
C GLU A 175 17.84 -3.00 0.68
N ILE A 176 16.93 -2.68 1.59
CA ILE A 176 15.60 -3.28 1.69
C ILE A 176 14.59 -2.13 1.71
N ASP A 177 13.55 -2.20 0.89
CA ASP A 177 12.47 -1.21 0.94
C ASP A 177 11.80 -1.26 2.33
N PRO A 178 11.77 -0.14 3.07
CA PRO A 178 11.12 -0.08 4.38
C PRO A 178 9.64 -0.48 4.36
N GLN A 179 8.98 -0.38 3.22
CA GLN A 179 7.59 -0.80 3.06
C GLN A 179 7.41 -2.30 3.27
N LEU A 180 8.42 -3.10 2.95
CA LEU A 180 8.39 -4.55 3.10
C LEU A 180 8.40 -4.98 4.57
N MET A 181 8.90 -4.13 5.48
CA MET A 181 8.89 -4.41 6.92
C MET A 181 7.51 -4.32 7.56
N ALA A 182 6.53 -3.70 6.89
CA ALA A 182 5.18 -3.57 7.42
C ALA A 182 4.47 -4.93 7.53
N PRO A 183 3.57 -5.09 8.52
CA PRO A 183 2.74 -6.29 8.65
C PRO A 183 2.03 -6.66 7.35
N GLY A 184 2.04 -7.95 7.01
CA GLY A 184 1.38 -8.50 5.83
C GLY A 184 2.08 -8.23 4.48
N LYS A 185 3.25 -7.56 4.45
CA LYS A 185 3.99 -7.30 3.20
C LYS A 185 4.93 -8.44 2.82
N LEU A 186 5.60 -9.03 3.80
CA LEU A 186 6.41 -10.21 3.60
C LEU A 186 5.70 -11.44 4.18
N PRO A 187 5.56 -12.53 3.40
CA PRO A 187 4.93 -13.75 3.88
C PRO A 187 5.67 -14.27 5.11
N THR A 188 4.95 -14.84 6.06
CA THR A 188 5.45 -15.50 7.29
C THR A 188 6.22 -14.61 8.27
N LEU A 189 6.68 -13.42 7.88
CA LEU A 189 7.49 -12.56 8.75
C LEU A 189 6.73 -12.16 10.04
N TRP A 190 5.44 -11.88 9.92
CA TRP A 190 4.58 -11.40 11.02
C TRP A 190 3.66 -12.48 11.60
N GLU A 191 4.02 -13.77 11.49
CA GLU A 191 3.23 -14.86 12.10
C GLU A 191 3.27 -14.81 13.64
N LYS A 192 4.27 -14.16 14.20
CA LYS A 192 4.41 -13.93 15.64
C LYS A 192 4.80 -12.50 15.95
N GLU A 193 4.38 -11.99 17.08
CA GLU A 193 4.82 -10.73 17.66
C GLU A 193 5.29 -10.96 19.12
N PRO A 194 6.34 -10.28 19.53
CA PRO A 194 7.20 -9.36 18.79
C PRO A 194 8.13 -10.07 17.80
N ILE A 195 8.60 -9.31 16.79
CA ILE A 195 9.73 -9.70 15.94
C ILE A 195 10.98 -9.01 16.50
N THR A 196 12.09 -9.72 16.54
CA THR A 196 13.40 -9.17 16.96
C THR A 196 14.35 -9.02 15.77
N LEU A 197 15.42 -8.26 15.91
CA LEU A 197 16.48 -8.20 14.89
C LEU A 197 17.09 -9.57 14.56
N PRO A 198 17.38 -10.44 15.54
CA PRO A 198 17.78 -11.81 15.24
C PRO A 198 16.74 -12.58 14.38
N ASP A 199 15.44 -12.41 14.63
CA ASP A 199 14.39 -13.02 13.78
C ASP A 199 14.47 -12.52 12.34
N LEU A 200 14.67 -11.20 12.14
CA LEU A 200 14.89 -10.61 10.82
C LEU A 200 16.16 -11.16 10.17
N GLY A 201 17.24 -11.32 10.94
CA GLY A 201 18.50 -11.94 10.46
C GLY A 201 18.29 -13.38 9.99
N VAL A 202 17.47 -14.17 10.69
CA VAL A 202 17.10 -15.52 10.26
C VAL A 202 16.23 -15.47 8.99
N TYR A 203 15.25 -14.58 8.93
CA TYR A 203 14.40 -14.41 7.76
C TYR A 203 15.22 -14.05 6.51
N PHE A 204 16.14 -13.10 6.61
CA PHE A 204 17.04 -12.66 5.55
C PHE A 204 18.39 -13.40 5.55
N SER A 205 18.39 -14.68 5.89
CA SER A 205 19.64 -15.49 5.92
C SER A 205 20.05 -16.06 4.56
N GLY A 206 19.22 -15.91 3.53
CA GLY A 206 19.44 -16.59 2.24
C GLY A 206 19.14 -18.10 2.27
N LYS A 207 18.44 -18.57 3.31
CA LYS A 207 18.05 -19.98 3.49
C LYS A 207 16.58 -20.17 3.79
N HIS A 208 15.84 -19.09 3.92
CA HIS A 208 14.42 -19.12 4.24
C HIS A 208 13.58 -19.20 2.98
N PHE A 209 12.71 -20.21 2.89
CA PHE A 209 11.79 -20.39 1.79
C PHE A 209 10.38 -20.03 2.23
N VAL A 210 9.63 -19.35 1.39
CA VAL A 210 8.24 -19.00 1.61
C VAL A 210 7.39 -19.56 0.47
N ALA A 211 6.31 -20.21 0.84
CA ALA A 211 5.32 -20.68 -0.13
C ALA A 211 4.45 -19.50 -0.59
N VAL A 212 4.44 -19.23 -1.88
CA VAL A 212 3.65 -18.16 -2.52
C VAL A 212 2.66 -18.80 -3.48
N ASP A 213 1.39 -18.44 -3.35
CA ASP A 213 0.35 -18.85 -4.30
C ASP A 213 0.45 -18.00 -5.57
N LYS A 214 0.65 -18.66 -6.70
CA LYS A 214 0.75 -18.06 -8.05
C LYS A 214 -0.55 -18.21 -8.86
N GLY A 215 -1.68 -18.48 -8.19
CA GLY A 215 -2.98 -18.56 -8.86
C GLY A 215 -3.25 -19.88 -9.58
N GLY A 216 -2.89 -20.99 -8.96
CA GLY A 216 -3.12 -22.34 -9.47
C GLY A 216 -2.02 -23.33 -9.09
N TYR A 217 -0.89 -22.86 -8.61
CA TYR A 217 0.17 -23.65 -8.02
C TYR A 217 0.88 -22.84 -6.91
N THR A 218 1.52 -23.56 -6.00
CA THR A 218 2.32 -22.95 -4.94
C THR A 218 3.80 -23.03 -5.31
N GLU A 219 4.48 -21.90 -5.28
CA GLU A 219 5.91 -21.81 -5.50
C GLU A 219 6.65 -21.50 -4.22
N ASN A 220 7.78 -22.16 -4.00
CA ASN A 220 8.68 -21.88 -2.88
C ASN A 220 9.72 -20.85 -3.32
N LEU A 221 9.51 -19.59 -2.93
CA LEU A 221 10.47 -18.51 -3.17
C LEU A 221 11.52 -18.47 -2.06
N LEU A 222 12.78 -18.42 -2.45
CA LEU A 222 13.88 -18.18 -1.53
C LEU A 222 13.97 -16.70 -1.19
N ILE A 223 13.99 -16.38 0.10
CA ILE A 223 14.26 -15.03 0.58
C ILE A 223 15.76 -14.78 0.49
N PRO A 224 16.23 -13.74 -0.23
CA PRO A 224 17.66 -13.46 -0.35
C PRO A 224 18.30 -13.13 1.00
N ALA A 225 19.60 -13.36 1.11
CA ALA A 225 20.37 -12.85 2.24
C ALA A 225 20.36 -11.31 2.25
N ALA A 226 20.48 -10.71 3.43
CA ALA A 226 20.66 -9.27 3.56
C ALA A 226 21.79 -8.94 4.54
N THR A 227 22.45 -7.80 4.32
CA THR A 227 23.44 -7.32 5.27
C THR A 227 22.76 -6.87 6.58
N PRO A 228 23.40 -7.05 7.75
CA PRO A 228 22.84 -6.54 9.02
C PRO A 228 22.53 -5.05 8.98
N GLN A 229 23.34 -4.28 8.26
CA GLN A 229 23.12 -2.84 8.09
C GLN A 229 21.86 -2.56 7.28
N ALA A 230 21.62 -3.26 6.17
CA ALA A 230 20.40 -3.11 5.37
C ALA A 230 19.14 -3.41 6.18
N ILE A 231 19.17 -4.45 7.03
CA ILE A 231 18.08 -4.81 7.93
C ILE A 231 17.85 -3.69 8.95
N ALA A 232 18.90 -3.18 9.57
CA ALA A 232 18.80 -2.12 10.57
C ALA A 232 18.27 -0.81 9.96
N ASP A 233 18.78 -0.40 8.80
CA ASP A 233 18.37 0.82 8.11
C ASP A 233 16.92 0.75 7.63
N ALA A 234 16.52 -0.40 7.05
CA ALA A 234 15.14 -0.62 6.67
C ALA A 234 14.19 -0.60 7.87
N THR A 235 14.60 -1.21 8.99
CA THR A 235 13.84 -1.19 10.24
C THR A 235 13.68 0.23 10.77
N ALA A 236 14.77 0.99 10.88
CA ALA A 236 14.73 2.39 11.35
C ALA A 236 13.82 3.25 10.45
N SER A 237 13.93 3.08 9.13
CA SER A 237 13.10 3.80 8.15
C SER A 237 11.62 3.39 8.20
N ALA A 238 11.34 2.11 8.45
CA ALA A 238 9.98 1.61 8.64
C ALA A 238 9.35 2.17 9.91
N VAL A 239 10.11 2.29 11.00
CA VAL A 239 9.66 2.92 12.26
C VAL A 239 9.40 4.41 12.02
N LYS A 240 10.32 5.13 11.39
CA LYS A 240 10.17 6.55 11.08
C LYS A 240 8.93 6.83 10.23
N SER A 241 8.64 5.98 9.27
CA SER A 241 7.45 6.08 8.41
C SER A 241 6.15 5.56 9.06
N GLY A 242 6.20 5.15 10.34
CA GLY A 242 5.03 4.69 11.09
C GLY A 242 4.49 3.31 10.66
N ARG A 243 5.27 2.52 9.95
CA ARG A 243 4.87 1.19 9.46
C ARG A 243 5.11 0.08 10.46
N VAL A 244 6.07 0.29 11.33
CA VAL A 244 6.49 -0.65 12.38
C VAL A 244 6.67 0.13 13.67
N TRP A 245 6.25 -0.45 14.77
CA TRP A 245 6.42 0.07 16.10
C TRP A 245 7.60 -0.62 16.79
N LEU A 246 8.60 0.19 17.20
CA LEU A 246 9.78 -0.30 17.89
C LEU A 246 9.66 -0.04 19.39
N VAL A 247 9.91 -1.07 20.20
CA VAL A 247 10.03 -0.99 21.66
C VAL A 247 11.39 -1.53 22.07
N ASN A 248 12.12 -0.76 22.86
CA ASN A 248 13.39 -1.18 23.44
C ASN A 248 13.44 -0.73 24.89
N GLY A 249 13.22 -1.67 25.82
CA GLY A 249 13.06 -1.39 27.24
C GLY A 249 11.84 -0.49 27.51
N MET A 250 12.08 0.67 28.10
CA MET A 250 11.03 1.67 28.39
C MET A 250 10.79 2.66 27.25
N ILE A 251 11.54 2.57 26.18
CA ILE A 251 11.47 3.49 25.06
C ILE A 251 10.67 2.86 23.93
N SER A 252 9.78 3.67 23.38
CA SER A 252 8.82 3.28 22.35
C SER A 252 8.84 4.34 21.25
N VAL A 253 9.08 3.92 20.00
CA VAL A 253 9.24 4.82 18.85
C VAL A 253 8.31 4.40 17.72
N LEU A 254 7.55 5.35 17.19
CA LEU A 254 6.70 5.18 16.01
C LEU A 254 6.48 6.54 15.36
N SER A 255 6.68 6.61 14.05
CA SER A 255 6.55 7.85 13.25
C SER A 255 7.54 8.96 13.68
N GLU A 256 8.68 8.56 14.23
CA GLU A 256 9.75 9.44 14.71
C GLU A 256 11.11 8.86 14.29
N ASP A 257 12.15 9.70 14.32
CA ASP A 257 13.52 9.23 14.08
C ASP A 257 13.95 8.29 15.20
N VAL A 258 14.49 7.14 14.80
CA VAL A 258 15.00 6.15 15.76
C VAL A 258 16.36 6.65 16.29
N PRO A 259 16.53 6.80 17.60
CA PRO A 259 17.82 7.20 18.17
C PRO A 259 18.93 6.21 17.79
N PRO A 260 20.17 6.68 17.58
CA PRO A 260 21.31 5.81 17.27
C PRO A 260 21.47 4.70 18.32
N GLY A 261 21.69 3.47 17.85
CA GLY A 261 21.88 2.30 18.71
C GLY A 261 20.61 1.68 19.30
N PHE A 262 19.41 2.24 19.00
CA PHE A 262 18.14 1.64 19.46
C PHE A 262 17.68 0.44 18.62
N VAL A 263 18.08 0.37 17.36
CA VAL A 263 17.90 -0.82 16.54
C VAL A 263 19.02 -1.80 16.88
N ASN A 264 18.80 -2.64 17.88
CA ASN A 264 19.76 -3.62 18.38
C ASN A 264 19.05 -4.94 18.71
N GLU A 265 19.78 -5.94 19.19
CA GLU A 265 19.26 -7.30 19.47
C GLU A 265 18.14 -7.34 20.51
N SER A 266 18.06 -6.35 21.42
CA SER A 266 16.99 -6.25 22.42
C SER A 266 15.76 -5.51 21.93
N ALA A 267 15.84 -4.90 20.73
CA ALA A 267 14.71 -4.21 20.13
C ALA A 267 13.61 -5.20 19.72
N GLN A 268 12.39 -4.85 20.06
CA GLN A 268 11.19 -5.61 19.72
C GLN A 268 10.35 -4.79 18.76
N LEU A 269 9.92 -5.42 17.68
CA LEU A 269 9.11 -4.82 16.65
C LEU A 269 7.67 -5.34 16.75
N PHE A 270 6.74 -4.44 16.66
CA PHE A 270 5.31 -4.70 16.72
C PHE A 270 4.58 -4.07 15.55
N SER A 271 3.40 -4.58 15.24
CA SER A 271 2.43 -3.87 14.41
C SER A 271 2.12 -2.51 15.05
N PRO A 272 1.92 -1.44 14.25
CA PRO A 272 1.54 -0.15 14.81
C PRO A 272 0.29 -0.28 15.69
N PRO A 273 0.29 0.29 16.91
CA PRO A 273 -0.88 0.23 17.77
C PRO A 273 -2.03 1.03 17.16
N PRO A 274 -3.27 0.68 17.46
CA PRO A 274 -4.42 1.47 17.04
C PRO A 274 -4.28 2.92 17.51
N PRO A 275 -4.91 3.88 16.83
CA PRO A 275 -4.97 5.25 17.31
C PRO A 275 -5.60 5.31 18.70
N VAL A 276 -5.04 6.13 19.58
CA VAL A 276 -5.66 6.47 20.87
C VAL A 276 -6.69 7.56 20.59
N ALA A 277 -7.95 7.34 20.99
CA ALA A 277 -8.98 8.34 20.81
C ALA A 277 -8.85 9.46 21.88
N SER A 278 -9.24 10.67 21.50
CA SER A 278 -9.22 11.83 22.41
C SER A 278 -10.08 11.68 23.65
N VAL A 279 -11.09 10.78 23.61
CA VAL A 279 -11.93 10.44 24.76
C VAL A 279 -11.25 9.47 25.74
N ASP A 280 -10.29 8.68 25.27
CA ASP A 280 -9.58 7.67 26.08
C ASP A 280 -8.67 8.31 27.12
N VAL A 281 -8.29 9.59 26.92
CA VAL A 281 -7.48 10.34 27.91
C VAL A 281 -8.32 10.94 29.05
N LEU A 282 -9.65 10.83 29.00
CA LEU A 282 -10.55 11.43 30.00
C LEU A 282 -10.64 10.56 31.28
N PRO A 283 -10.99 11.17 32.44
CA PRO A 283 -11.14 10.43 33.70
C PRO A 283 -12.12 9.27 33.64
N ALA A 284 -13.15 9.36 32.82
CA ALA A 284 -14.16 8.32 32.65
C ALA A 284 -13.56 7.01 32.09
N GLN A 285 -12.56 7.12 31.24
CA GLN A 285 -11.88 5.98 30.60
C GLN A 285 -10.55 5.65 31.28
N LEU A 286 -9.88 6.66 31.86
CA LEU A 286 -8.51 6.54 32.37
C LEU A 286 -8.40 7.05 33.81
N ALA A 287 -9.27 6.57 34.70
CA ALA A 287 -9.36 7.07 36.09
C ALA A 287 -8.01 6.98 36.84
N ALA A 288 -7.18 5.98 36.56
CA ALA A 288 -5.86 5.79 37.19
C ALA A 288 -4.88 6.94 36.94
N ALA A 289 -5.05 7.67 35.84
CA ALA A 289 -4.19 8.82 35.50
C ALA A 289 -4.67 10.14 36.11
N TRP A 290 -5.83 10.16 36.77
CA TRP A 290 -6.46 11.35 37.31
C TRP A 290 -6.58 11.26 38.83
N PRO A 291 -5.51 11.63 39.59
CA PRO A 291 -5.56 11.57 41.05
C PRO A 291 -6.51 12.59 41.69
N GLY A 292 -7.15 13.41 40.87
CA GLY A 292 -8.13 14.43 41.24
C GLY A 292 -8.71 15.07 39.98
N ASP A 293 -9.00 16.36 40.04
CA ASP A 293 -9.49 17.13 38.89
C ASP A 293 -8.40 17.46 37.85
N GLU A 294 -7.13 17.22 38.17
CA GLU A 294 -5.96 17.52 37.34
C GLU A 294 -5.11 16.25 37.11
N SER A 295 -4.43 16.24 35.99
CA SER A 295 -3.45 15.25 35.62
C SER A 295 -2.26 15.90 34.90
N ASN A 296 -1.33 15.10 34.39
CA ASN A 296 -0.31 15.57 33.46
C ASN A 296 -0.15 14.58 32.31
N ALA A 297 0.42 15.05 31.20
CA ALA A 297 0.55 14.26 29.99
C ALA A 297 1.39 12.97 30.19
N HIS A 298 2.36 12.98 31.12
CA HIS A 298 3.15 11.79 31.46
C HIS A 298 2.32 10.72 32.19
N LEU A 299 1.48 11.12 33.17
CA LEU A 299 0.58 10.18 33.85
C LEU A 299 -0.43 9.55 32.90
N LEU A 300 -0.97 10.34 31.97
CA LEU A 300 -1.87 9.86 30.92
C LEU A 300 -1.16 8.85 30.02
N HIS A 301 0.04 9.16 29.55
CA HIS A 301 0.87 8.22 28.78
C HIS A 301 1.19 6.95 29.56
N ALA A 302 1.59 7.06 30.82
CA ALA A 302 1.92 5.89 31.64
C ALA A 302 0.72 4.99 31.89
N ALA A 303 -0.45 5.55 32.16
CA ALA A 303 -1.68 4.78 32.37
C ALA A 303 -2.17 4.08 31.08
N LEU A 304 -2.14 4.78 29.93
CA LEU A 304 -2.44 4.20 28.63
C LEU A 304 -1.47 3.05 28.29
N SER A 305 -0.18 3.26 28.55
CA SER A 305 0.86 2.25 28.35
C SER A 305 0.65 1.03 29.27
N SER A 306 0.19 1.25 30.51
CA SER A 306 -0.15 0.16 31.43
C SER A 306 -1.32 -0.68 30.92
N ILE A 307 -2.36 -0.04 30.37
CA ILE A 307 -3.49 -0.73 29.75
C ILE A 307 -3.04 -1.54 28.52
N ALA A 308 -2.17 -0.95 27.71
CA ALA A 308 -1.61 -1.63 26.53
C ALA A 308 -0.61 -2.76 26.88
N GLY A 309 -0.16 -2.85 28.14
CA GLY A 309 0.83 -3.82 28.61
C GLY A 309 2.25 -3.59 28.12
N LYS A 310 2.50 -2.47 27.42
CA LYS A 310 3.80 -2.07 26.88
C LYS A 310 3.85 -0.55 26.68
N PRO A 311 5.06 0.08 26.68
CA PRO A 311 5.17 1.53 26.47
C PRO A 311 4.57 1.94 25.13
N LEU A 312 3.55 2.78 25.13
CA LEU A 312 2.97 3.32 23.90
C LEU A 312 3.89 4.38 23.27
N PRO A 313 3.90 4.53 21.94
CA PRO A 313 4.61 5.61 21.28
C PRO A 313 4.06 6.97 21.73
N TRP A 314 4.98 7.89 22.10
CA TRP A 314 4.57 9.24 22.51
C TRP A 314 3.76 9.95 21.43
N SER A 315 4.11 9.80 20.18
CA SER A 315 3.38 10.36 19.03
C SER A 315 1.89 10.01 19.02
N ARG A 316 1.51 8.80 19.42
CA ARG A 316 0.11 8.38 19.52
C ARG A 316 -0.64 9.08 20.64
N VAL A 317 0.00 9.18 21.81
CA VAL A 317 -0.61 9.84 22.96
C VAL A 317 -0.65 11.35 22.78
N ALA A 318 0.43 11.95 22.26
CA ALA A 318 0.46 13.37 21.93
C ALA A 318 -0.64 13.75 20.93
N HIS A 319 -0.87 12.94 19.92
CA HIS A 319 -1.96 13.16 18.96
C HIS A 319 -3.35 13.15 19.63
N ALA A 320 -3.59 12.17 20.49
CA ALA A 320 -4.85 12.11 21.27
C ALA A 320 -5.05 13.32 22.18
N LEU A 321 -3.97 13.79 22.81
CA LEU A 321 -3.98 15.00 23.64
C LEU A 321 -4.23 16.26 22.80
N ASP A 322 -3.57 16.41 21.65
CA ASP A 322 -3.82 17.51 20.71
C ASP A 322 -5.28 17.56 20.28
N GLU A 323 -5.83 16.41 19.95
CA GLU A 323 -7.24 16.32 19.58
C GLU A 323 -8.16 16.66 20.75
N ALA A 324 -7.86 16.16 21.96
CA ALA A 324 -8.62 16.47 23.16
C ALA A 324 -8.56 17.99 23.51
N PHE A 325 -7.42 18.63 23.32
CA PHE A 325 -7.30 20.09 23.45
C PHE A 325 -8.13 20.82 22.39
N ARG A 326 -8.04 20.41 21.13
CA ARG A 326 -8.78 21.01 20.02
C ARG A 326 -10.29 20.89 20.18
N LEU A 327 -10.75 19.75 20.68
CA LEU A 327 -12.18 19.51 20.94
C LEU A 327 -12.66 20.18 22.24
N GLY A 328 -11.73 20.73 23.04
CA GLY A 328 -12.06 21.36 24.32
C GLY A 328 -12.51 20.37 25.38
N LEU A 329 -12.12 19.11 25.27
CA LEU A 329 -12.41 18.06 26.27
C LEU A 329 -11.53 18.25 27.52
N ILE A 330 -10.29 18.65 27.29
CA ILE A 330 -9.31 19.02 28.32
C ILE A 330 -8.73 20.40 28.02
N GLU A 331 -8.18 21.03 29.03
CA GLU A 331 -7.45 22.29 28.90
C GLU A 331 -6.17 22.25 29.76
N ARG A 332 -5.17 23.02 29.37
CA ARG A 332 -3.95 23.18 30.17
C ARG A 332 -4.20 24.08 31.36
N THR A 333 -3.57 23.77 32.47
CA THR A 333 -3.59 24.65 33.66
C THR A 333 -2.69 25.87 33.43
N LEU A 334 -2.86 26.92 34.23
CA LEU A 334 -2.07 28.15 34.10
C LEU A 334 -0.57 27.97 34.36
N ASP A 335 -0.21 26.97 35.17
CA ASP A 335 1.15 26.59 35.51
C ASP A 335 1.67 25.40 34.69
N SER A 336 0.95 25.05 33.59
CA SER A 336 1.34 23.98 32.68
C SER A 336 2.57 24.37 31.86
N GLY A 337 3.43 23.38 31.62
CA GLY A 337 4.55 23.49 30.69
C GLY A 337 4.15 23.77 29.26
N ALA A 338 5.13 23.94 28.39
CA ALA A 338 4.91 24.20 26.97
C ALA A 338 4.30 22.98 26.27
N TRP A 339 3.41 23.22 25.29
CA TRP A 339 2.83 22.22 24.40
C TRP A 339 2.89 22.76 22.96
N PRO A 340 3.23 21.94 21.95
CA PRO A 340 3.62 20.52 22.07
C PRO A 340 4.99 20.31 22.73
N CYS A 341 5.22 19.10 23.24
CA CYS A 341 6.47 18.70 23.87
C CYS A 341 6.84 17.25 23.49
N ASP A 342 8.07 16.84 23.78
CA ASP A 342 8.51 15.45 23.80
C ASP A 342 8.04 14.72 25.08
N LEU A 343 8.29 13.41 25.16
CA LEU A 343 7.95 12.62 26.35
C LEU A 343 8.69 13.13 27.60
N GLY A 344 9.92 13.65 27.45
CA GLY A 344 10.70 14.22 28.55
C GLY A 344 10.04 15.44 29.17
N GLY A 345 9.37 16.27 28.36
CA GLY A 345 8.61 17.43 28.79
C GLY A 345 7.20 17.13 29.30
N ALA A 346 6.68 15.92 29.07
CA ALA A 346 5.28 15.57 29.33
C ALA A 346 4.86 15.68 30.81
N SER A 347 5.78 15.52 31.76
CA SER A 347 5.49 15.67 33.18
C SER A 347 5.17 17.13 33.59
N ALA A 348 5.70 18.09 32.85
CA ALA A 348 5.43 19.49 33.08
C ALA A 348 4.09 19.97 32.48
N VAL A 349 3.54 19.21 31.54
CA VAL A 349 2.27 19.54 30.85
C VAL A 349 1.10 19.10 31.72
N LYS A 350 0.58 20.02 32.53
CA LYS A 350 -0.57 19.80 33.40
C LYS A 350 -1.86 20.10 32.67
N VAL A 351 -2.83 19.21 32.85
CA VAL A 351 -4.12 19.25 32.19
C VAL A 351 -5.25 19.05 33.19
N ARG A 352 -6.40 19.62 32.90
CA ARG A 352 -7.64 19.38 33.62
C ARG A 352 -8.77 19.17 32.61
N VAL A 353 -9.80 18.45 33.06
CA VAL A 353 -11.04 18.34 32.27
C VAL A 353 -11.68 19.72 32.22
N ARG A 354 -12.00 20.16 31.03
CA ARG A 354 -12.74 21.40 30.90
C ARG A 354 -14.13 21.20 31.51
N LYS A 355 -14.35 21.75 32.70
CA LYS A 355 -15.69 21.83 33.26
C LYS A 355 -16.51 22.69 32.30
N SER A 356 -17.48 22.07 31.64
CA SER A 356 -18.53 22.85 31.00
C SER A 356 -19.19 23.62 32.13
N GLU A 357 -18.69 24.83 32.40
CA GLU A 357 -19.49 25.76 33.18
C GLU A 357 -20.76 25.93 32.39
N ALA A 358 -21.85 25.42 32.92
CA ALA A 358 -23.16 25.93 32.61
C ALA A 358 -23.10 27.41 32.98
N LYS A 359 -22.55 28.23 32.09
CA LYS A 359 -22.61 29.67 32.18
C LYS A 359 -24.08 30.00 32.16
N GLN A 360 -24.61 30.26 33.35
CA GLN A 360 -25.66 31.29 33.46
C GLN A 360 -25.00 32.57 32.99
N SER A 361 -25.00 32.78 31.68
CA SER A 361 -24.56 34.01 31.07
C SER A 361 -25.56 35.10 31.48
N PRO A 362 -25.12 36.24 31.99
CA PRO A 362 -25.93 37.43 31.97
C PRO A 362 -26.28 37.70 30.49
N PRO A 363 -27.44 38.31 30.17
CA PRO A 363 -27.88 38.48 28.80
C PRO A 363 -26.93 39.45 28.08
N SER A 364 -25.87 38.93 27.51
CA SER A 364 -25.04 39.63 26.55
C SER A 364 -25.77 39.55 25.19
N LYS A 365 -25.93 40.67 24.54
CA LYS A 365 -26.47 40.80 23.18
C LYS A 365 -25.55 39.99 22.26
N HIS A 366 -25.89 38.73 22.06
CA HIS A 366 -25.25 37.88 21.08
C HIS A 366 -25.71 38.28 19.69
N TYR A 367 -24.81 38.85 18.91
CA TYR A 367 -24.83 38.66 17.47
C TYR A 367 -24.48 37.19 17.22
N GLY A 368 -25.40 36.27 17.52
CA GLY A 368 -25.11 34.85 17.54
C GLY A 368 -25.89 34.13 16.45
N SER A 369 -25.18 33.20 15.79
CA SER A 369 -25.83 32.17 14.99
C SER A 369 -26.88 31.44 15.83
N LYS A 370 -28.09 31.31 15.34
CA LYS A 370 -29.11 30.45 15.93
C LYS A 370 -28.94 29.06 15.33
N VAL A 371 -29.01 28.03 16.16
CA VAL A 371 -28.89 26.64 15.76
C VAL A 371 -30.23 25.96 16.03
N ALA A 372 -30.77 25.29 15.02
CA ALA A 372 -31.85 24.34 15.16
C ALA A 372 -31.28 22.94 14.92
N SER A 373 -31.61 21.99 15.79
CA SER A 373 -31.19 20.59 15.66
C SER A 373 -32.44 19.71 15.77
N ALA A 374 -32.57 18.75 14.88
CA ALA A 374 -33.60 17.74 14.91
C ALA A 374 -33.06 16.42 14.43
N GLU A 375 -33.63 15.33 14.91
CA GLU A 375 -33.47 14.00 14.36
C GLU A 375 -34.55 13.79 13.33
N LEU A 376 -34.18 13.48 12.09
CA LEU A 376 -35.12 13.35 10.98
C LEU A 376 -35.29 11.88 10.61
N GLN A 377 -36.51 11.45 10.44
CA GLN A 377 -36.85 10.17 9.83
C GLN A 377 -36.55 10.20 8.33
N ILE A 378 -36.31 9.02 7.73
CA ILE A 378 -35.87 8.91 6.31
C ILE A 378 -36.85 9.68 5.37
N HIS A 379 -38.15 9.66 5.62
CA HIS A 379 -39.12 10.38 4.80
C HIS A 379 -39.10 11.91 5.01
N GLU A 380 -38.72 12.41 6.21
CA GLU A 380 -38.59 13.83 6.51
C GLU A 380 -37.32 14.45 5.90
N VAL A 381 -36.31 13.62 5.55
CA VAL A 381 -35.10 14.07 4.85
C VAL A 381 -35.43 14.60 3.45
N GLN A 382 -36.45 14.00 2.77
CA GLN A 382 -36.88 14.47 1.48
C GLN A 382 -37.60 15.82 1.63
N ASP A 383 -38.53 15.95 2.61
CA ASP A 383 -39.23 17.20 2.92
C ASP A 383 -38.24 18.32 3.28
N PHE A 384 -37.19 17.99 4.03
CA PHE A 384 -36.11 18.93 4.34
C PHE A 384 -35.35 19.36 3.08
N ALA A 385 -35.02 18.42 2.19
CA ALA A 385 -34.34 18.72 0.93
C ALA A 385 -35.17 19.62 0.02
N ASP A 386 -36.47 19.37 -0.07
CA ASP A 386 -37.40 20.14 -0.88
C ASP A 386 -37.59 21.58 -0.36
N ASN A 387 -37.37 21.83 0.94
CA ASN A 387 -37.47 23.14 1.57
C ASN A 387 -36.12 23.89 1.69
N ILE A 388 -35.01 23.34 1.19
CA ILE A 388 -33.67 23.97 1.27
C ILE A 388 -33.65 25.34 0.59
N ASP A 389 -34.31 25.50 -0.55
CA ASP A 389 -34.33 26.78 -1.27
C ASP A 389 -35.15 27.84 -0.51
N ALA A 390 -36.23 27.45 0.13
CA ALA A 390 -37.00 28.33 1.00
C ALA A 390 -36.20 28.77 2.24
N LEU A 391 -35.42 27.85 2.83
CA LEU A 391 -34.50 28.16 3.93
C LEU A 391 -33.39 29.12 3.50
N ARG A 392 -32.86 28.95 2.29
CA ARG A 392 -31.86 29.84 1.70
C ARG A 392 -32.40 31.24 1.46
N GLU A 393 -33.65 31.34 0.98
CA GLU A 393 -34.35 32.59 0.75
C GLU A 393 -34.66 33.33 2.07
N ALA A 394 -35.16 32.59 3.07
CA ALA A 394 -35.42 33.13 4.41
C ALA A 394 -34.18 33.60 5.15
N THR A 395 -33.01 33.03 4.82
CA THR A 395 -31.71 33.40 5.40
C THR A 395 -30.87 34.30 4.50
N ALA A 396 -31.48 34.96 3.52
CA ALA A 396 -30.79 35.82 2.56
C ALA A 396 -29.96 36.90 3.29
N GLY A 397 -28.64 36.96 2.99
CA GLY A 397 -27.70 37.86 3.66
C GLY A 397 -27.08 37.32 4.96
N GLN A 398 -27.43 36.10 5.39
CA GLN A 398 -26.85 35.42 6.53
C GLN A 398 -26.15 34.12 6.06
N LEU A 399 -25.13 33.66 6.82
CA LEU A 399 -24.45 32.42 6.52
C LEU A 399 -25.29 31.22 7.01
N LEU A 400 -25.98 30.54 6.10
CA LEU A 400 -26.63 29.26 6.39
C LEU A 400 -25.61 28.12 6.30
N ARG A 401 -25.48 27.34 7.38
CA ARG A 401 -24.63 26.13 7.43
C ARG A 401 -25.49 24.95 7.88
N ILE A 402 -25.55 23.92 7.03
CA ILE A 402 -26.26 22.67 7.32
C ILE A 402 -25.19 21.63 7.69
N ARG A 403 -25.40 20.94 8.81
CA ARG A 403 -24.56 19.82 9.26
C ARG A 403 -25.42 18.57 9.26
N VAL A 404 -24.99 17.54 8.54
CA VAL A 404 -25.66 16.25 8.47
C VAL A 404 -24.79 15.20 9.12
N THR A 405 -25.34 14.46 10.07
CA THR A 405 -24.71 13.29 10.71
C THR A 405 -25.56 12.08 10.37
N LEU A 406 -24.92 11.00 9.93
CA LEU A 406 -25.58 9.73 9.63
C LEU A 406 -25.08 8.69 10.64
N GLU A 407 -26.01 8.05 11.34
CA GLU A 407 -25.72 6.92 12.21
C GLU A 407 -26.29 5.64 11.58
N ILE A 408 -25.50 4.58 11.58
CA ILE A 408 -25.86 3.29 10.97
C ILE A 408 -25.73 2.21 12.05
N GLY A 409 -26.84 1.55 12.39
CA GLY A 409 -26.92 0.49 13.40
C GLY A 409 -27.30 0.99 14.78
N GLU A 410 -28.18 0.24 15.47
CA GLU A 410 -28.69 0.62 16.82
C GLU A 410 -27.93 -0.02 17.97
N GLN A 411 -27.50 -1.27 17.87
CA GLN A 411 -26.69 -1.98 18.87
C GLN A 411 -26.05 -3.24 18.24
N GLY A 412 -24.81 -3.15 17.77
CA GLY A 412 -24.07 -4.29 17.23
C GLY A 412 -23.04 -3.90 16.16
N GLN A 413 -22.22 -4.84 15.73
CA GLN A 413 -21.31 -4.64 14.61
C GLN A 413 -22.09 -4.53 13.32
N VAL A 414 -21.92 -3.42 12.63
CA VAL A 414 -22.44 -3.22 11.27
C VAL A 414 -21.59 -4.04 10.29
N ASP A 415 -22.22 -4.79 9.41
CA ASP A 415 -21.51 -5.55 8.38
C ASP A 415 -20.68 -4.61 7.50
N GLN A 416 -19.40 -4.93 7.33
CA GLN A 416 -18.47 -4.14 6.52
C GLN A 416 -18.97 -3.93 5.08
N ALA A 417 -19.68 -4.92 4.52
CA ALA A 417 -20.27 -4.80 3.19
C ALA A 417 -21.36 -3.71 3.11
N VAL A 418 -22.05 -3.43 4.22
CA VAL A 418 -23.05 -2.34 4.32
C VAL A 418 -22.31 -1.01 4.41
N VAL A 419 -21.29 -0.90 5.24
CA VAL A 419 -20.45 0.30 5.38
C VAL A 419 -19.82 0.68 4.03
N ASP A 420 -19.30 -0.29 3.29
CA ASP A 420 -18.68 -0.05 1.98
C ASP A 420 -19.70 0.48 0.94
N LYS A 421 -20.92 -0.07 0.94
CA LYS A 421 -21.99 0.43 0.07
C LYS A 421 -22.41 1.86 0.43
N VAL A 422 -22.55 2.15 1.73
CA VAL A 422 -22.89 3.50 2.20
C VAL A 422 -21.77 4.47 1.84
N ASN A 423 -20.51 4.11 2.03
CA ASN A 423 -19.36 4.93 1.66
C ASN A 423 -19.29 5.20 0.15
N GLY A 424 -19.70 4.24 -0.67
CA GLY A 424 -19.85 4.44 -2.12
C GLY A 424 -20.88 5.52 -2.46
N ILE A 425 -22.00 5.57 -1.76
CA ILE A 425 -23.06 6.56 -1.96
C ILE A 425 -22.63 7.93 -1.41
N LEU A 426 -22.10 7.98 -0.20
CA LEU A 426 -21.64 9.22 0.44
C LEU A 426 -20.52 9.91 -0.37
N GLY A 427 -19.62 9.12 -0.95
CA GLY A 427 -18.55 9.61 -1.82
C GLY A 427 -19.07 10.26 -3.11
N GLN A 428 -20.23 9.85 -3.62
CA GLN A 428 -20.90 10.50 -4.77
C GLN A 428 -21.51 11.86 -4.41
N ILE A 429 -21.97 12.01 -3.16
CA ILE A 429 -22.56 13.27 -2.68
C ILE A 429 -21.46 14.28 -2.36
N ARG A 430 -20.37 13.83 -1.70
CA ARG A 430 -19.23 14.68 -1.35
C ARG A 430 -17.95 13.86 -1.25
N ALA A 431 -16.91 14.29 -1.97
CA ALA A 431 -15.59 13.67 -1.89
C ALA A 431 -15.06 13.69 -0.45
N GLY A 432 -14.65 12.52 0.06
CA GLY A 432 -14.12 12.36 1.42
C GLY A 432 -15.17 12.18 2.53
N TRP A 433 -16.46 12.17 2.22
CA TRP A 433 -17.49 11.81 3.20
C TRP A 433 -17.57 10.28 3.32
N LYS A 434 -17.28 9.77 4.51
CA LYS A 434 -17.24 8.33 4.82
C LYS A 434 -17.83 8.10 6.20
N ALA A 435 -18.52 6.98 6.38
CA ALA A 435 -18.83 6.38 7.68
C ALA A 435 -17.61 5.54 8.09
N GLU A 436 -17.08 5.76 9.27
CA GLU A 436 -15.97 5.03 9.87
C GLU A 436 -16.48 3.98 10.86
#